data_0df30951cd4ca3032c6787470a7a618f
#
_entry.id   0df30951cd4ca3032c6787470a7a618f
#
_cell.length_a   1.000
_cell.length_b   1.000
_cell.length_c   1.000
_cell.angle_alpha   90.00
_cell.angle_beta   90.00
_cell.angle_gamma   90.00
#
_symmetry.space_group_name_H-M   'P 1'
#
loop_
_entity.id
_entity.type
_entity.pdbx_description
1 polymer ?
#
loop_
_entity_poly.entity_id
_entity_poly.type
_entity_poly.pdbx_seq_one_letter_code
_entity_poly.pdbx_strand_id
1 'polypeptide(L)'
;VASRERVSHLPYRPKPGEIPTNPGVYRFRDAEGRVLYVGKAKNLRARLSNYFAPLHSLHERTRRMVTTAASVEWTVVPSDVDSLQLEYMWIKEFDPPFNVRYKDDKSYPYMAITLADEAPRVIVTRNHKIRGAKYFGPYPKVWAVHDTIDLMIKVFPIRTCSDSSYKKAMQSGRPCFPGQIGRCGGPCSMKVTIEEHRAIVDDFVAFMSGGDQRFAKQLTARMKEASAAMDYESAALYRDRLQAIEAVLGKSALVLASDTDADLFGIAEDELAATVQHFVVRGGRVRGVRATTIEKEIDISGADLVDQVLQRTYGDADAT
;
A
#
# COMPACT_ATOMS: atom_id res chain seq x y z
N VAL A 1 -13.60 32.01 50.32
CA VAL A 1 -13.38 32.91 49.18
C VAL A 1 -11.88 33.02 48.99
N ALA A 2 -11.20 32.15 48.29
CA ALA A 2 -9.86 32.36 47.72
C ALA A 2 -9.38 31.04 47.09
N SER A 3 -9.65 30.79 45.85
CA SER A 3 -8.91 29.80 44.99
C SER A 3 -9.48 29.74 43.58
N ARG A 4 -9.76 30.87 42.93
CA ARG A 4 -10.21 30.93 41.54
C ARG A 4 -9.23 31.65 40.62
N GLU A 5 -7.93 31.51 40.81
CA GLU A 5 -6.92 32.02 39.87
C GLU A 5 -5.63 31.21 39.95
N ARG A 6 -5.67 29.96 39.52
CA ARG A 6 -4.50 29.38 38.88
C ARG A 6 -4.88 29.05 37.44
N VAL A 7 -5.00 30.06 36.61
CA VAL A 7 -4.83 29.93 35.16
C VAL A 7 -3.41 29.44 34.99
N SER A 8 -3.22 28.16 34.77
CA SER A 8 -1.90 27.55 34.63
C SER A 8 -1.26 28.11 33.35
N HIS A 9 -0.41 29.10 33.57
CA HIS A 9 0.36 29.75 32.50
C HIS A 9 1.50 28.80 32.15
N LEU A 10 1.49 28.24 30.94
CA LEU A 10 2.61 27.44 30.44
C LEU A 10 3.84 28.39 30.34
N PRO A 11 4.98 28.08 31.02
CA PRO A 11 6.11 29.02 31.16
C PRO A 11 6.78 29.31 29.80
N TYR A 12 6.65 28.42 28.83
CA TYR A 12 7.22 28.53 27.47
C TYR A 12 6.25 29.14 26.44
N ARG A 13 5.13 29.71 26.91
CA ARG A 13 4.18 30.38 25.99
C ARG A 13 4.86 31.55 25.30
N PRO A 14 4.88 31.60 23.96
CA PRO A 14 5.43 32.71 23.20
C PRO A 14 4.73 34.04 23.48
N LYS A 15 5.45 35.14 23.44
CA LYS A 15 4.88 36.48 23.64
C LYS A 15 3.88 36.84 22.54
N PRO A 16 2.87 37.68 22.82
CA PRO A 16 1.96 38.17 21.83
C PRO A 16 2.73 38.82 20.64
N GLY A 17 2.44 38.38 19.43
CA GLY A 17 3.09 38.88 18.20
C GLY A 17 4.38 38.17 17.78
N GLU A 18 4.95 37.31 18.62
CA GLU A 18 6.17 36.56 18.29
C GLU A 18 5.94 35.49 17.23
N ILE A 19 4.78 34.82 17.26
CA ILE A 19 4.43 33.79 16.27
C ILE A 19 3.96 34.44 14.98
N PRO A 20 4.56 34.10 13.80
CA PRO A 20 4.13 34.65 12.50
C PRO A 20 2.79 34.07 12.06
N THR A 21 2.15 34.71 11.08
CA THR A 21 0.90 34.22 10.44
C THR A 21 1.14 33.37 9.19
N ASN A 22 2.39 33.17 8.83
CA ASN A 22 2.81 32.41 7.68
C ASN A 22 2.57 30.90 7.83
N PRO A 23 2.56 30.16 6.72
CA PRO A 23 2.65 28.71 6.76
C PRO A 23 3.94 28.24 7.41
N GLY A 24 3.89 27.10 8.10
CA GLY A 24 5.08 26.55 8.73
C GLY A 24 4.85 25.27 9.48
N VAL A 25 5.94 24.74 10.02
CA VAL A 25 5.97 23.53 10.85
C VAL A 25 6.45 23.92 12.25
N TYR A 26 5.86 23.33 13.27
CA TYR A 26 6.21 23.57 14.66
C TYR A 26 6.44 22.27 15.40
N ARG A 27 7.23 22.34 16.46
CA ARG A 27 7.54 21.19 17.32
C ARG A 27 7.58 21.59 18.78
N PHE A 28 7.04 20.72 19.62
CA PHE A 28 7.12 20.82 21.07
C PHE A 28 8.26 19.92 21.56
N ARG A 29 9.04 20.41 22.53
CA ARG A 29 10.14 19.67 23.16
C ARG A 29 9.95 19.60 24.66
N ASP A 30 10.43 18.51 25.28
CA ASP A 30 10.57 18.41 26.74
C ASP A 30 11.81 19.16 27.26
N ALA A 31 12.03 19.06 28.58
CA ALA A 31 13.16 19.70 29.25
C ALA A 31 14.52 19.13 28.82
N GLU A 32 14.55 17.90 28.37
CA GLU A 32 15.72 17.18 27.84
C GLU A 32 15.98 17.48 26.35
N GLY A 33 15.12 18.30 25.71
CA GLY A 33 15.24 18.68 24.31
C GLY A 33 14.68 17.64 23.33
N ARG A 34 14.05 16.56 23.80
CA ARG A 34 13.41 15.56 22.97
C ARG A 34 12.16 16.14 22.32
N VAL A 35 11.95 15.87 21.04
CA VAL A 35 10.75 16.29 20.32
C VAL A 35 9.57 15.41 20.76
N LEU A 36 8.53 16.05 21.28
CA LEU A 36 7.31 15.39 21.75
C LEU A 36 6.23 15.33 20.69
N TYR A 37 6.11 16.39 19.89
CA TYR A 37 5.10 16.53 18.85
C TYR A 37 5.60 17.41 17.73
N VAL A 38 5.22 17.09 16.51
CA VAL A 38 5.44 17.88 15.29
C VAL A 38 4.08 18.12 14.62
N GLY A 39 3.83 19.34 14.15
CA GLY A 39 2.62 19.67 13.41
C GLY A 39 2.85 20.80 12.42
N LYS A 40 2.00 20.86 11.38
CA LYS A 40 2.00 21.94 10.39
C LYS A 40 0.85 22.91 10.61
N ALA A 41 0.99 24.10 10.02
CA ALA A 41 -0.08 25.08 9.98
C ALA A 41 -0.01 25.94 8.72
N LYS A 42 -1.17 26.27 8.14
CA LYS A 42 -1.30 27.33 7.12
C LYS A 42 -1.12 28.73 7.76
N ASN A 43 -1.41 28.83 9.05
CA ASN A 43 -1.21 30.02 9.87
C ASN A 43 -0.70 29.57 11.24
N LEU A 44 0.60 29.70 11.46
CA LEU A 44 1.28 29.27 12.69
C LEU A 44 0.69 29.92 13.93
N ARG A 45 0.38 31.25 13.88
CA ARG A 45 -0.19 31.97 15.02
C ARG A 45 -1.55 31.41 15.42
N ALA A 46 -2.45 31.21 14.47
CA ALA A 46 -3.77 30.67 14.76
C ALA A 46 -3.69 29.25 15.33
N ARG A 47 -2.88 28.38 14.73
CA ARG A 47 -2.73 26.98 15.15
C ARG A 47 -2.09 26.88 16.54
N LEU A 48 -0.95 27.55 16.78
CA LEU A 48 -0.25 27.50 18.06
C LEU A 48 -1.05 28.15 19.18
N SER A 49 -1.85 29.18 18.92
CA SER A 49 -2.71 29.79 19.93
C SER A 49 -3.69 28.81 20.55
N ASN A 50 -4.16 27.80 19.79
CA ASN A 50 -5.08 26.78 20.28
C ASN A 50 -4.46 25.91 21.38
N TYR A 51 -3.15 25.62 21.32
CA TYR A 51 -2.46 24.85 22.35
C TYR A 51 -2.26 25.63 23.65
N PHE A 52 -2.31 26.96 23.60
CA PHE A 52 -2.19 27.86 24.74
C PHE A 52 -3.54 28.36 25.26
N ALA A 53 -4.65 27.73 24.88
CA ALA A 53 -5.94 27.90 25.48
C ALA A 53 -5.95 27.43 26.93
N PRO A 54 -6.93 27.82 27.77
CA PRO A 54 -7.02 27.34 29.14
C PRO A 54 -6.97 25.83 29.25
N LEU A 55 -6.12 25.27 30.11
CA LEU A 55 -5.87 23.82 30.17
C LEU A 55 -7.12 22.97 30.37
N HIS A 56 -8.15 23.51 31.03
CA HIS A 56 -9.41 22.82 31.23
C HIS A 56 -10.27 22.72 29.95
N SER A 57 -10.01 23.56 28.96
CA SER A 57 -10.69 23.54 27.66
C SER A 57 -9.98 22.66 26.62
N LEU A 58 -8.75 22.22 26.91
CA LEU A 58 -8.00 21.34 26.02
C LEU A 58 -8.44 19.89 26.20
N HIS A 59 -8.47 19.15 25.10
CA HIS A 59 -8.60 17.71 25.13
C HIS A 59 -7.50 17.10 26.04
N GLU A 60 -7.82 16.04 26.79
CA GLU A 60 -6.92 15.48 27.81
C GLU A 60 -5.52 15.15 27.28
N ARG A 61 -5.42 14.59 26.09
CA ARG A 61 -4.14 14.22 25.45
C ARG A 61 -3.34 15.44 25.02
N THR A 62 -3.99 16.44 24.42
CA THR A 62 -3.36 17.72 24.09
C THR A 62 -2.87 18.42 25.37
N ARG A 63 -3.68 18.41 26.43
CA ARG A 63 -3.28 18.94 27.75
C ARG A 63 -2.05 18.21 28.28
N ARG A 64 -2.02 16.87 28.20
CA ARG A 64 -0.85 16.08 28.62
C ARG A 64 0.39 16.45 27.80
N MET A 65 0.28 16.58 26.48
CA MET A 65 1.39 16.99 25.61
C MET A 65 1.94 18.37 26.02
N VAL A 66 1.08 19.40 26.10
CA VAL A 66 1.52 20.77 26.40
C VAL A 66 2.04 20.92 27.82
N THR A 67 1.59 20.13 28.81
CA THR A 67 2.11 20.15 30.18
C THR A 67 3.41 19.38 30.34
N THR A 68 3.71 18.43 29.43
CA THR A 68 5.01 17.72 29.40
C THR A 68 6.06 18.53 28.64
N ALA A 69 5.64 19.38 27.71
CA ALA A 69 6.56 20.23 26.96
C ALA A 69 7.20 21.32 27.81
N ALA A 70 8.44 21.66 27.47
CA ALA A 70 9.21 22.75 28.06
C ALA A 70 9.47 23.90 27.06
N SER A 71 9.33 23.65 25.77
CA SER A 71 9.51 24.66 24.70
C SER A 71 8.67 24.34 23.49
N VAL A 72 8.44 25.38 22.66
CA VAL A 72 7.87 25.27 21.32
C VAL A 72 8.73 26.07 20.36
N GLU A 73 9.02 25.47 19.20
CA GLU A 73 9.78 26.07 18.11
C GLU A 73 8.97 25.98 16.82
N TRP A 74 9.21 26.90 15.88
CA TRP A 74 8.57 26.85 14.57
C TRP A 74 9.52 27.27 13.47
N THR A 75 9.25 26.79 12.26
CA THR A 75 9.96 27.15 11.02
C THR A 75 8.93 27.61 10.02
N VAL A 76 9.11 28.84 9.48
CA VAL A 76 8.30 29.38 8.41
C VAL A 76 8.74 28.75 7.08
N VAL A 77 7.79 28.41 6.24
CA VAL A 77 8.04 27.87 4.90
C VAL A 77 7.26 28.68 3.84
N PRO A 78 7.66 28.62 2.56
CA PRO A 78 7.04 29.42 1.50
C PRO A 78 5.59 29.06 1.21
N SER A 79 5.19 27.79 1.34
CA SER A 79 3.85 27.29 1.03
C SER A 79 3.34 26.23 2.01
N ASP A 80 2.04 25.93 1.94
CA ASP A 80 1.43 24.84 2.70
C ASP A 80 1.97 23.46 2.25
N VAL A 81 2.33 23.31 0.97
CA VAL A 81 2.96 22.09 0.45
C VAL A 81 4.34 21.87 1.06
N ASP A 82 5.14 22.94 1.19
CA ASP A 82 6.45 22.86 1.86
C ASP A 82 6.28 22.50 3.34
N SER A 83 5.23 23.02 4.00
CA SER A 83 4.94 22.66 5.40
C SER A 83 4.61 21.18 5.54
N LEU A 84 3.90 20.61 4.59
CA LEU A 84 3.52 19.20 4.55
C LEU A 84 4.75 18.29 4.42
N GLN A 85 5.67 18.61 3.51
CA GLN A 85 6.91 17.87 3.31
C GLN A 85 7.82 17.94 4.53
N LEU A 86 7.98 19.13 5.11
CA LEU A 86 8.84 19.34 6.27
C LEU A 86 8.27 18.63 7.53
N GLU A 87 6.96 18.67 7.73
CA GLU A 87 6.28 17.92 8.81
C GLU A 87 6.57 16.42 8.70
N TYR A 88 6.37 15.84 7.51
CA TYR A 88 6.64 14.43 7.25
C TYR A 88 8.09 14.04 7.54
N MET A 89 9.06 14.86 7.06
CA MET A 89 10.47 14.64 7.33
C MET A 89 10.78 14.65 8.82
N TRP A 90 10.24 15.62 9.56
CA TRP A 90 10.49 15.74 10.99
C TRP A 90 9.81 14.64 11.82
N ILE A 91 8.60 14.22 11.45
CA ILE A 91 7.95 13.06 12.07
C ILE A 91 8.81 11.80 11.89
N LYS A 92 9.34 11.59 10.68
CA LYS A 92 10.19 10.44 10.37
C LYS A 92 11.55 10.50 11.07
N GLU A 93 12.13 11.70 11.22
CA GLU A 93 13.42 11.92 11.86
C GLU A 93 13.34 11.77 13.38
N PHE A 94 12.32 12.37 14.01
CA PHE A 94 12.25 12.48 15.49
C PHE A 94 11.37 11.41 16.14
N ASP A 95 10.53 10.70 15.40
CA ASP A 95 9.55 9.72 15.90
C ASP A 95 8.82 10.22 17.17
N PRO A 96 8.09 11.37 17.09
CA PRO A 96 7.57 12.05 18.29
C PRO A 96 6.47 11.23 18.96
N PRO A 97 6.48 11.08 20.28
CA PRO A 97 5.54 10.19 20.98
C PRO A 97 4.08 10.63 20.95
N PHE A 98 3.78 11.92 20.69
CA PHE A 98 2.42 12.44 20.61
C PHE A 98 1.90 12.59 19.18
N ASN A 99 2.70 12.28 18.16
CA ASN A 99 2.17 12.13 16.80
C ASN A 99 1.42 10.81 16.66
N VAL A 100 0.56 10.72 15.64
CA VAL A 100 -0.18 9.49 15.36
C VAL A 100 0.78 8.33 15.11
N ARG A 101 0.45 7.17 15.65
CA ARG A 101 1.21 5.95 15.50
C ARG A 101 0.44 4.96 14.63
N TYR A 102 1.10 4.51 13.58
CA TYR A 102 0.54 3.45 12.74
C TYR A 102 0.86 2.10 13.34
N LYS A 103 -0.18 1.34 13.69
CA LYS A 103 -0.04 -0.06 14.09
C LYS A 103 -0.15 -0.97 12.87
N ASP A 104 0.86 -0.93 12.02
CA ASP A 104 1.00 -1.82 10.86
C ASP A 104 1.86 -3.03 11.26
N ASP A 105 1.36 -3.89 12.13
CA ASP A 105 1.99 -5.17 12.49
C ASP A 105 1.67 -6.30 11.49
N LYS A 106 0.75 -6.04 10.54
CA LYS A 106 0.37 -7.00 9.51
C LYS A 106 1.17 -6.80 8.23
N SER A 107 2.20 -7.61 8.05
CA SER A 107 2.83 -7.73 6.73
C SER A 107 1.91 -8.50 5.80
N TYR A 108 1.30 -7.81 4.84
CA TYR A 108 0.42 -8.41 3.84
C TYR A 108 1.19 -9.28 2.86
N PRO A 109 0.63 -10.40 2.41
CA PRO A 109 1.21 -11.18 1.33
C PRO A 109 0.97 -10.51 -0.02
N TYR A 110 1.94 -10.65 -0.90
CA TYR A 110 1.91 -10.23 -2.30
C TYR A 110 2.20 -11.40 -3.21
N MET A 111 1.68 -11.33 -4.41
CA MET A 111 2.16 -12.12 -5.53
C MET A 111 3.30 -11.34 -6.18
N ALA A 112 4.49 -11.94 -6.28
CA ALA A 112 5.63 -11.32 -6.93
C ALA A 112 6.09 -12.16 -8.13
N ILE A 113 6.45 -11.47 -9.22
CA ILE A 113 7.03 -12.08 -10.42
C ILE A 113 8.49 -11.66 -10.51
N THR A 114 9.39 -12.62 -10.52
CA THR A 114 10.85 -12.38 -10.50
C THR A 114 11.37 -12.06 -11.91
N LEU A 115 11.05 -10.88 -12.44
CA LEU A 115 11.35 -10.49 -13.83
C LEU A 115 12.86 -10.43 -14.14
N ALA A 116 13.71 -10.25 -13.12
CA ALA A 116 15.16 -10.24 -13.28
C ALA A 116 15.74 -11.64 -13.51
N ASP A 117 15.02 -12.72 -13.18
CA ASP A 117 15.49 -14.08 -13.39
C ASP A 117 15.50 -14.42 -14.89
N GLU A 118 16.38 -15.30 -15.33
CA GLU A 118 16.41 -15.82 -16.70
C GLU A 118 15.08 -16.49 -17.05
N ALA A 119 14.60 -17.39 -16.19
CA ALA A 119 13.26 -17.98 -16.25
C ALA A 119 12.41 -17.45 -15.09
N PRO A 120 11.69 -16.33 -15.27
CA PRO A 120 10.89 -15.73 -14.21
C PRO A 120 9.88 -16.69 -13.59
N ARG A 121 9.59 -16.50 -12.31
CA ARG A 121 8.60 -17.30 -11.59
C ARG A 121 7.64 -16.43 -10.79
N VAL A 122 6.46 -16.98 -10.50
CA VAL A 122 5.54 -16.39 -9.54
C VAL A 122 5.79 -16.98 -8.14
N ILE A 123 5.84 -16.09 -7.15
CA ILE A 123 6.00 -16.45 -5.74
C ILE A 123 5.02 -15.69 -4.86
N VAL A 124 4.68 -16.27 -3.72
CA VAL A 124 3.99 -15.57 -2.63
C VAL A 124 5.04 -15.07 -1.64
N THR A 125 5.03 -13.78 -1.35
CA THR A 125 6.01 -13.16 -0.48
C THR A 125 5.43 -12.02 0.34
N ARG A 126 6.03 -11.73 1.48
CA ARG A 126 5.82 -10.50 2.25
C ARG A 126 7.00 -9.54 2.13
N ASN A 127 8.05 -9.97 1.43
CA ASN A 127 9.22 -9.14 1.18
C ASN A 127 9.00 -8.31 -0.10
N HIS A 128 9.01 -6.97 0.04
CA HIS A 128 8.83 -6.01 -1.05
C HIS A 128 10.14 -5.56 -1.70
N LYS A 129 11.28 -6.12 -1.26
CA LYS A 129 12.62 -5.68 -1.68
C LYS A 129 13.34 -6.69 -2.56
N ILE A 130 12.61 -7.53 -3.30
CA ILE A 130 13.21 -8.45 -4.26
C ILE A 130 13.55 -7.64 -5.52
N ARG A 131 14.83 -7.54 -5.80
CA ARG A 131 15.35 -6.75 -6.94
C ARG A 131 14.77 -7.25 -8.26
N GLY A 132 14.20 -6.32 -9.04
CA GLY A 132 13.63 -6.62 -10.35
C GLY A 132 12.37 -7.49 -10.31
N ALA A 133 11.69 -7.58 -9.17
CA ALA A 133 10.39 -8.24 -9.10
C ALA A 133 9.24 -7.24 -9.31
N LYS A 134 8.17 -7.69 -9.97
CA LYS A 134 6.90 -6.97 -10.04
C LYS A 134 5.91 -7.55 -9.06
N TYR A 135 5.26 -6.67 -8.28
CA TYR A 135 4.35 -7.06 -7.22
C TYR A 135 2.90 -6.80 -7.59
N PHE A 136 2.02 -7.71 -7.16
CA PHE A 136 0.56 -7.57 -7.25
C PHE A 136 -0.04 -7.82 -5.86
N GLY A 137 -0.97 -6.97 -5.46
CA GLY A 137 -1.58 -6.97 -4.13
C GLY A 137 -1.55 -5.56 -3.52
N PRO A 138 -1.65 -5.42 -2.19
CA PRO A 138 -1.63 -6.48 -1.18
C PRO A 138 -2.88 -7.36 -1.15
N TYR A 139 -2.73 -8.59 -0.71
CA TYR A 139 -3.85 -9.51 -0.51
C TYR A 139 -4.19 -9.62 0.98
N PRO A 140 -5.48 -9.74 1.35
CA PRO A 140 -5.87 -9.80 2.75
C PRO A 140 -5.40 -11.07 3.47
N LYS A 141 -5.19 -12.18 2.73
CA LYS A 141 -4.78 -13.48 3.27
C LYS A 141 -3.92 -14.25 2.26
N VAL A 142 -3.01 -15.07 2.77
CA VAL A 142 -2.09 -15.89 1.96
C VAL A 142 -2.83 -16.85 1.03
N TRP A 143 -3.90 -17.51 1.52
CA TRP A 143 -4.68 -18.43 0.69
C TRP A 143 -5.30 -17.75 -0.54
N ALA A 144 -5.71 -16.46 -0.42
CA ALA A 144 -6.27 -15.72 -1.55
C ALA A 144 -5.24 -15.49 -2.67
N VAL A 145 -3.96 -15.36 -2.30
CA VAL A 145 -2.87 -15.28 -3.29
C VAL A 145 -2.70 -16.62 -3.99
N HIS A 146 -2.65 -17.72 -3.22
CA HIS A 146 -2.49 -19.07 -3.78
C HIS A 146 -3.65 -19.43 -4.71
N ASP A 147 -4.90 -19.16 -4.30
CA ASP A 147 -6.09 -19.38 -5.14
C ASP A 147 -6.01 -18.62 -6.46
N THR A 148 -5.53 -17.37 -6.41
CA THR A 148 -5.35 -16.56 -7.62
C THR A 148 -4.27 -17.16 -8.51
N ILE A 149 -3.12 -17.55 -7.96
CA ILE A 149 -2.04 -18.20 -8.71
C ILE A 149 -2.55 -19.51 -9.33
N ASP A 150 -3.25 -20.35 -8.58
CA ASP A 150 -3.76 -21.64 -9.07
C ASP A 150 -4.75 -21.51 -10.25
N LEU A 151 -5.56 -20.46 -10.25
CA LEU A 151 -6.40 -20.13 -11.38
C LEU A 151 -5.59 -19.63 -12.57
N MET A 152 -4.64 -18.72 -12.31
CA MET A 152 -3.88 -18.05 -13.35
C MET A 152 -2.92 -18.98 -14.08
N ILE A 153 -2.28 -19.95 -13.41
CA ILE A 153 -1.37 -20.91 -14.07
C ILE A 153 -2.08 -21.89 -14.99
N LYS A 154 -3.41 -21.98 -14.94
CA LYS A 154 -4.19 -22.71 -15.96
C LYS A 154 -4.23 -21.97 -17.29
N VAL A 155 -4.18 -20.64 -17.23
CA VAL A 155 -4.23 -19.75 -18.41
C VAL A 155 -2.81 -19.42 -18.89
N PHE A 156 -1.96 -19.05 -17.96
CA PHE A 156 -0.58 -18.65 -18.17
C PHE A 156 0.32 -19.65 -17.43
N PRO A 157 0.82 -20.70 -18.10
CA PRO A 157 1.58 -21.78 -17.46
C PRO A 157 2.99 -21.32 -17.11
N ILE A 158 3.10 -20.36 -16.19
CA ILE A 158 4.37 -19.82 -15.72
C ILE A 158 4.99 -20.69 -14.65
N ARG A 159 6.28 -20.53 -14.42
CA ARG A 159 7.05 -21.25 -13.41
C ARG A 159 6.62 -20.83 -12.00
N THR A 160 6.40 -21.82 -11.11
CA THR A 160 6.12 -21.63 -9.68
C THR A 160 7.16 -22.29 -8.77
N CYS A 161 7.99 -23.19 -9.32
CA CYS A 161 8.96 -23.97 -8.55
C CYS A 161 10.14 -23.12 -8.05
N SER A 162 10.79 -23.59 -6.98
CA SER A 162 12.02 -23.00 -6.44
C SER A 162 13.18 -23.13 -7.44
N ASP A 163 14.23 -22.31 -7.27
CA ASP A 163 15.41 -22.36 -8.14
C ASP A 163 16.17 -23.67 -7.99
N SER A 164 16.18 -24.26 -6.78
CA SER A 164 16.75 -25.58 -6.54
C SER A 164 16.01 -26.67 -7.33
N SER A 165 14.67 -26.63 -7.33
CA SER A 165 13.85 -27.57 -8.11
C SER A 165 14.01 -27.35 -9.62
N TYR A 166 14.12 -26.10 -10.05
CA TYR A 166 14.39 -25.74 -11.43
C TYR A 166 15.72 -26.33 -11.94
N LYS A 167 16.82 -26.08 -11.21
CA LYS A 167 18.14 -26.61 -11.53
C LYS A 167 18.17 -28.13 -11.56
N LYS A 168 17.52 -28.79 -10.60
CA LYS A 168 17.40 -30.25 -10.56
C LYS A 168 16.65 -30.80 -11.78
N ALA A 169 15.57 -30.16 -12.20
CA ALA A 169 14.83 -30.55 -13.39
C ALA A 169 15.64 -30.35 -14.67
N MET A 170 16.41 -29.26 -14.79
CA MET A 170 17.34 -29.04 -15.91
C MET A 170 18.38 -30.17 -16.00
N GLN A 171 19.00 -30.55 -14.88
CA GLN A 171 20.00 -31.60 -14.84
C GLN A 171 19.45 -32.99 -15.22
N SER A 172 18.21 -33.27 -14.83
CA SER A 172 17.56 -34.55 -15.12
C SER A 172 16.92 -34.63 -16.51
N GLY A 173 16.73 -33.49 -17.19
CA GLY A 173 15.97 -33.39 -18.44
C GLY A 173 14.48 -33.70 -18.31
N ARG A 174 13.99 -33.87 -17.07
CA ARG A 174 12.57 -34.22 -16.79
C ARG A 174 11.84 -33.05 -16.12
N PRO A 175 10.68 -32.66 -16.62
CA PRO A 175 9.91 -31.59 -15.99
C PRO A 175 9.41 -32.02 -14.60
N CYS A 176 9.32 -31.06 -13.68
CA CYS A 176 8.66 -31.24 -12.37
C CYS A 176 7.15 -31.50 -12.56
N PHE A 177 6.48 -31.93 -11.49
CA PHE A 177 5.05 -32.30 -11.55
C PHE A 177 4.17 -31.22 -12.20
N PRO A 178 4.25 -29.90 -11.86
CA PRO A 178 3.51 -28.87 -12.57
C PRO A 178 3.78 -28.81 -14.10
N GLY A 179 5.03 -29.08 -14.51
CA GLY A 179 5.38 -29.16 -15.94
C GLY A 179 4.81 -30.40 -16.64
N GLN A 180 4.63 -31.52 -15.91
CA GLN A 180 4.02 -32.74 -16.45
C GLN A 180 2.51 -32.57 -16.71
N ILE A 181 1.82 -31.88 -15.82
CA ILE A 181 0.35 -31.67 -15.89
C ILE A 181 -0.04 -30.36 -16.62
N GLY A 182 0.90 -29.72 -17.34
CA GLY A 182 0.62 -28.53 -18.16
C GLY A 182 0.39 -27.21 -17.38
N ARG A 183 0.64 -27.20 -16.06
CA ARG A 183 0.54 -25.99 -15.23
C ARG A 183 1.80 -25.10 -15.26
N CYS A 184 2.83 -25.55 -15.95
CA CYS A 184 4.06 -24.82 -16.24
C CYS A 184 4.50 -25.19 -17.66
N GLY A 185 4.96 -24.21 -18.43
CA GLY A 185 5.47 -24.45 -19.79
C GLY A 185 6.68 -25.37 -19.84
N GLY A 186 7.38 -25.54 -18.71
CA GLY A 186 8.52 -26.45 -18.59
C GLY A 186 9.81 -25.93 -19.23
N PRO A 187 10.23 -24.67 -19.00
CA PRO A 187 11.48 -24.13 -19.55
C PRO A 187 12.72 -24.91 -19.04
N CYS A 188 12.62 -25.53 -17.85
CA CYS A 188 13.67 -26.38 -17.31
C CYS A 188 13.90 -27.69 -18.08
N SER A 189 12.96 -28.14 -18.91
CA SER A 189 13.03 -29.37 -19.69
C SER A 189 12.96 -29.10 -21.21
N MET A 190 13.17 -27.85 -21.62
CA MET A 190 13.13 -27.39 -23.01
C MET A 190 11.79 -27.66 -23.73
N LYS A 191 10.69 -27.83 -22.98
CA LYS A 191 9.34 -27.92 -23.57
C LYS A 191 8.92 -26.60 -24.21
N VAL A 192 9.34 -25.49 -23.60
CA VAL A 192 9.27 -24.13 -24.17
C VAL A 192 10.66 -23.50 -24.05
N THR A 193 10.99 -22.61 -24.95
CA THR A 193 12.23 -21.82 -24.85
C THR A 193 12.12 -20.78 -23.72
N ILE A 194 13.23 -20.19 -23.35
CA ILE A 194 13.23 -19.09 -22.36
C ILE A 194 12.45 -17.89 -22.89
N GLU A 195 12.58 -17.59 -24.18
CA GLU A 195 11.84 -16.49 -24.84
C GLU A 195 10.34 -16.73 -24.82
N GLU A 196 9.88 -17.95 -25.16
CA GLU A 196 8.46 -18.33 -25.09
C GLU A 196 7.94 -18.27 -23.64
N HIS A 197 8.75 -18.72 -22.67
CA HIS A 197 8.38 -18.60 -21.27
C HIS A 197 8.23 -17.13 -20.83
N ARG A 198 9.17 -16.26 -21.26
CA ARG A 198 9.08 -14.82 -20.97
C ARG A 198 7.84 -14.17 -21.61
N ALA A 199 7.48 -14.55 -22.85
CA ALA A 199 6.25 -14.08 -23.47
C ALA A 199 5.00 -14.46 -22.66
N ILE A 200 4.95 -15.69 -22.11
CA ILE A 200 3.87 -16.11 -21.20
C ILE A 200 3.85 -15.25 -19.92
N VAL A 201 5.03 -14.93 -19.37
CA VAL A 201 5.16 -14.06 -18.17
C VAL A 201 4.69 -12.64 -18.48
N ASP A 202 5.06 -12.09 -19.63
CA ASP A 202 4.64 -10.74 -20.06
C ASP A 202 3.12 -10.66 -20.25
N ASP A 203 2.51 -11.67 -20.84
CA ASP A 203 1.05 -11.78 -20.95
C ASP A 203 0.37 -11.86 -19.58
N PHE A 204 0.94 -12.64 -18.64
CA PHE A 204 0.45 -12.71 -17.28
C PHE A 204 0.53 -11.34 -16.57
N VAL A 205 1.67 -10.65 -16.70
CA VAL A 205 1.88 -9.33 -16.13
C VAL A 205 0.91 -8.31 -16.71
N ALA A 206 0.70 -8.34 -18.04
CA ALA A 206 -0.26 -7.46 -18.72
C ALA A 206 -1.69 -7.71 -18.25
N PHE A 207 -2.09 -8.98 -18.11
CA PHE A 207 -3.40 -9.35 -17.56
C PHE A 207 -3.60 -8.83 -16.14
N MET A 208 -2.65 -9.09 -15.24
CA MET A 208 -2.73 -8.67 -13.85
C MET A 208 -2.67 -7.13 -13.69
N SER A 209 -2.12 -6.43 -14.67
CA SER A 209 -2.06 -4.95 -14.71
C SER A 209 -3.30 -4.28 -15.32
N GLY A 210 -4.37 -5.05 -15.66
CA GLY A 210 -5.64 -4.49 -16.15
C GLY A 210 -6.01 -4.87 -17.58
N GLY A 211 -5.17 -5.62 -18.29
CA GLY A 211 -5.41 -6.05 -19.69
C GLY A 211 -6.42 -7.20 -19.88
N ASP A 212 -7.27 -7.45 -18.89
CA ASP A 212 -8.16 -8.62 -18.78
C ASP A 212 -9.15 -8.77 -19.93
N GLN A 213 -9.75 -7.70 -20.43
CA GLN A 213 -10.73 -7.76 -21.52
C GLN A 213 -10.10 -8.23 -22.85
N ARG A 214 -8.85 -7.83 -23.12
CA ARG A 214 -8.13 -8.26 -24.32
C ARG A 214 -7.95 -9.77 -24.33
N PHE A 215 -7.50 -10.35 -23.21
CA PHE A 215 -7.26 -11.79 -23.10
C PHE A 215 -8.55 -12.60 -23.14
N ALA A 216 -9.64 -12.14 -22.52
CA ALA A 216 -10.94 -12.80 -22.60
C ALA A 216 -11.45 -12.86 -24.05
N LYS A 217 -11.34 -11.75 -24.81
CA LYS A 217 -11.71 -11.70 -26.24
C LYS A 217 -10.86 -12.65 -27.09
N GLN A 218 -9.55 -12.68 -26.88
CA GLN A 218 -8.63 -13.57 -27.61
C GLN A 218 -8.93 -15.04 -27.35
N LEU A 219 -9.16 -15.43 -26.10
CA LEU A 219 -9.52 -16.82 -25.75
C LEU A 219 -10.87 -17.22 -26.35
N THR A 220 -11.85 -16.32 -26.32
CA THR A 220 -13.17 -16.56 -26.94
C THR A 220 -13.03 -16.77 -28.48
N ALA A 221 -12.21 -15.97 -29.13
CA ALA A 221 -11.96 -16.14 -30.59
C ALA A 221 -11.30 -17.51 -30.88
N ARG A 222 -10.21 -17.83 -30.16
CA ARG A 222 -9.51 -19.13 -30.32
C ARG A 222 -10.40 -20.33 -30.01
N MET A 223 -11.27 -20.23 -29.01
CA MET A 223 -12.24 -21.27 -28.69
C MET A 223 -13.20 -21.52 -29.86
N LYS A 224 -13.72 -20.45 -30.45
CA LYS A 224 -14.63 -20.54 -31.63
C LYS A 224 -13.93 -21.09 -32.84
N GLU A 225 -12.70 -20.67 -33.14
CA GLU A 225 -11.88 -21.18 -34.25
C GLU A 225 -11.61 -22.68 -34.11
N ALA A 226 -11.16 -23.14 -32.93
CA ALA A 226 -10.93 -24.54 -32.65
C ALA A 226 -12.22 -25.37 -32.79
N SER A 227 -13.34 -24.86 -32.28
CA SER A 227 -14.65 -25.52 -32.44
C SER A 227 -15.08 -25.62 -33.89
N ALA A 228 -14.88 -24.57 -34.68
CA ALA A 228 -15.18 -24.58 -36.11
C ALA A 228 -14.29 -25.58 -36.92
N ALA A 229 -13.04 -25.75 -36.46
CA ALA A 229 -12.11 -26.75 -37.00
C ALA A 229 -12.37 -28.17 -36.47
N MET A 230 -13.41 -28.38 -35.64
CA MET A 230 -13.73 -29.64 -34.96
C MET A 230 -12.62 -30.15 -34.03
N ASP A 231 -11.68 -29.28 -33.65
CA ASP A 231 -10.68 -29.53 -32.59
C ASP A 231 -11.30 -29.27 -31.22
N TYR A 232 -12.08 -30.22 -30.75
CA TYR A 232 -12.83 -30.10 -29.50
C TYR A 232 -11.94 -30.11 -28.25
N GLU A 233 -10.75 -30.71 -28.35
CA GLU A 233 -9.77 -30.70 -27.22
C GLU A 233 -9.22 -29.30 -27.01
N SER A 234 -8.77 -28.63 -28.03
CA SER A 234 -8.32 -27.23 -27.97
C SER A 234 -9.47 -26.29 -27.58
N ALA A 235 -10.68 -26.50 -28.13
CA ALA A 235 -11.84 -25.71 -27.77
C ALA A 235 -12.17 -25.81 -26.28
N ALA A 236 -12.13 -27.03 -25.70
CA ALA A 236 -12.33 -27.27 -24.27
C ALA A 236 -11.24 -26.60 -23.43
N LEU A 237 -9.97 -26.68 -23.86
CA LEU A 237 -8.86 -26.02 -23.18
C LEU A 237 -9.06 -24.49 -23.12
N TYR A 238 -9.44 -23.86 -24.24
CA TYR A 238 -9.70 -22.41 -24.27
C TYR A 238 -10.91 -22.01 -23.44
N ARG A 239 -11.98 -22.83 -23.42
CA ARG A 239 -13.14 -22.63 -22.53
C ARG A 239 -12.72 -22.66 -21.05
N ASP A 240 -11.95 -23.66 -20.65
CA ASP A 240 -11.52 -23.82 -19.25
C ASP A 240 -10.59 -22.67 -18.83
N ARG A 241 -9.75 -22.17 -19.73
CA ARG A 241 -8.95 -20.95 -19.52
C ARG A 241 -9.82 -19.70 -19.37
N LEU A 242 -10.86 -19.55 -20.19
CA LEU A 242 -11.79 -18.43 -20.09
C LEU A 242 -12.53 -18.45 -18.75
N GLN A 243 -13.02 -19.62 -18.32
CA GLN A 243 -13.66 -19.79 -17.01
C GLN A 243 -12.71 -19.45 -15.85
N ALA A 244 -11.42 -19.80 -15.96
CA ALA A 244 -10.43 -19.44 -14.95
C ALA A 244 -10.22 -17.91 -14.87
N ILE A 245 -10.18 -17.23 -16.01
CA ILE A 245 -10.13 -15.75 -16.07
C ILE A 245 -11.39 -15.15 -15.41
N GLU A 246 -12.57 -15.59 -15.80
CA GLU A 246 -13.84 -15.11 -15.27
C GLU A 246 -13.94 -15.31 -13.75
N ALA A 247 -13.45 -16.45 -13.25
CA ALA A 247 -13.41 -16.72 -11.81
C ALA A 247 -12.49 -15.77 -11.04
N VAL A 248 -11.36 -15.37 -11.62
CA VAL A 248 -10.46 -14.36 -11.02
C VAL A 248 -11.11 -12.98 -11.05
N LEU A 249 -11.72 -12.62 -12.18
CA LEU A 249 -12.38 -11.32 -12.36
C LEU A 249 -13.63 -11.19 -11.49
N GLY A 250 -14.37 -12.28 -11.30
CA GLY A 250 -15.58 -12.32 -10.45
C GLY A 250 -15.30 -12.18 -8.95
N LYS A 251 -14.06 -12.40 -8.49
CA LYS A 251 -13.68 -12.19 -7.09
C LYS A 251 -13.59 -10.71 -6.69
N SER A 252 -13.61 -9.77 -7.63
CA SER A 252 -13.61 -8.35 -7.34
C SER A 252 -15.02 -7.86 -7.01
N ALA A 253 -15.25 -7.48 -5.75
CA ALA A 253 -16.53 -6.98 -5.28
C ALA A 253 -16.89 -5.59 -5.85
N LEU A 254 -15.89 -4.81 -6.25
CA LEU A 254 -16.06 -3.48 -6.85
C LEU A 254 -15.60 -3.52 -8.31
N VAL A 255 -16.49 -3.14 -9.22
CA VAL A 255 -16.22 -2.99 -10.65
C VAL A 255 -16.59 -1.58 -11.07
N LEU A 256 -15.58 -0.80 -11.43
CA LEU A 256 -15.70 0.54 -11.99
C LEU A 256 -15.53 0.48 -13.52
N ALA A 257 -15.57 1.62 -14.18
CA ALA A 257 -15.26 1.68 -15.62
C ALA A 257 -13.86 1.09 -15.89
N SER A 258 -13.71 0.37 -17.00
CA SER A 258 -12.50 -0.44 -17.29
C SER A 258 -11.22 0.38 -17.51
N ASP A 259 -11.34 1.69 -17.63
CA ASP A 259 -10.25 2.67 -17.76
C ASP A 259 -9.92 3.37 -16.43
N THR A 260 -10.59 2.99 -15.34
CA THR A 260 -10.41 3.63 -14.03
C THR A 260 -9.23 3.03 -13.29
N ASP A 261 -8.21 3.85 -13.06
CA ASP A 261 -7.13 3.60 -12.10
C ASP A 261 -7.28 4.59 -10.94
N ALA A 262 -7.44 4.07 -9.73
CA ALA A 262 -7.68 4.89 -8.54
C ALA A 262 -7.24 4.17 -7.26
N ASP A 263 -6.92 4.96 -6.26
CA ASP A 263 -6.77 4.49 -4.89
C ASP A 263 -7.91 5.07 -4.04
N LEU A 264 -8.68 4.19 -3.39
CA LEU A 264 -9.82 4.58 -2.58
C LEU A 264 -9.48 4.38 -1.10
N PHE A 265 -9.77 5.40 -0.29
CA PHE A 265 -9.55 5.34 1.15
C PHE A 265 -10.88 5.48 1.87
N GLY A 266 -11.20 4.49 2.71
CA GLY A 266 -12.28 4.58 3.69
C GLY A 266 -11.67 4.80 5.07
N ILE A 267 -12.15 5.80 5.81
CA ILE A 267 -11.66 6.13 7.15
C ILE A 267 -12.84 6.08 8.12
N ALA A 268 -12.66 5.31 9.19
CA ALA A 268 -13.55 5.31 10.34
C ALA A 268 -12.73 5.63 11.58
N GLU A 269 -13.22 6.54 12.42
CA GLU A 269 -12.47 7.03 13.58
C GLU A 269 -13.33 7.19 14.82
N ASP A 270 -12.69 7.06 15.98
CA ASP A 270 -13.18 7.48 17.29
C ASP A 270 -12.17 8.45 17.94
N GLU A 271 -12.32 8.74 19.22
CA GLU A 271 -11.41 9.64 19.95
C GLU A 271 -9.99 9.11 20.05
N LEU A 272 -9.79 7.79 20.04
CA LEU A 272 -8.55 7.11 20.37
C LEU A 272 -7.81 6.59 19.17
N ALA A 273 -8.55 6.21 18.14
CA ALA A 273 -8.01 5.53 16.96
C ALA A 273 -8.74 5.88 15.68
N ALA A 274 -8.10 5.61 14.55
CA ALA A 274 -8.73 5.58 13.25
C ALA A 274 -8.34 4.27 12.53
N THR A 275 -9.28 3.71 11.79
CA THR A 275 -9.01 2.60 10.87
C THR A 275 -9.15 3.10 9.45
N VAL A 276 -8.11 2.89 8.66
CA VAL A 276 -8.05 3.26 7.26
C VAL A 276 -8.09 2.00 6.42
N GLN A 277 -9.03 1.94 5.50
CA GLN A 277 -9.10 0.89 4.49
C GLN A 277 -8.68 1.49 3.14
N HIS A 278 -7.59 0.97 2.58
CA HIS A 278 -7.07 1.39 1.28
C HIS A 278 -7.33 0.30 0.24
N PHE A 279 -8.01 0.67 -0.84
CA PHE A 279 -8.31 -0.19 -1.99
C PHE A 279 -7.52 0.32 -3.20
N VAL A 280 -6.68 -0.53 -3.76
CA VAL A 280 -5.94 -0.26 -5.00
C VAL A 280 -6.79 -0.74 -6.18
N VAL A 281 -7.28 0.19 -6.98
CA VAL A 281 -8.09 -0.08 -8.20
C VAL A 281 -7.23 0.13 -9.42
N ARG A 282 -7.17 -0.86 -10.30
CA ARG A 282 -6.49 -0.79 -11.60
C ARG A 282 -7.36 -1.49 -12.65
N GLY A 283 -7.56 -0.81 -13.78
CA GLY A 283 -8.45 -1.29 -14.84
C GLY A 283 -9.89 -1.49 -14.35
N GLY A 284 -10.40 -0.57 -13.50
CA GLY A 284 -11.74 -0.62 -12.93
C GLY A 284 -11.98 -1.71 -11.86
N ARG A 285 -10.94 -2.46 -11.45
CA ARG A 285 -11.08 -3.57 -10.49
C ARG A 285 -10.16 -3.41 -9.29
N VAL A 286 -10.64 -3.83 -8.11
CA VAL A 286 -9.81 -3.88 -6.89
C VAL A 286 -8.74 -4.95 -7.07
N ARG A 287 -7.49 -4.51 -7.06
CA ARG A 287 -6.29 -5.36 -7.19
C ARG A 287 -5.59 -5.59 -5.86
N GLY A 288 -5.83 -4.74 -4.87
CA GLY A 288 -5.27 -4.86 -3.54
C GLY A 288 -6.15 -4.20 -2.48
N VAL A 289 -6.05 -4.71 -1.24
CA VAL A 289 -6.76 -4.14 -0.08
C VAL A 289 -5.81 -4.18 1.12
N ARG A 290 -5.65 -3.04 1.77
CA ARG A 290 -4.90 -2.90 3.02
C ARG A 290 -5.77 -2.24 4.08
N ALA A 291 -5.72 -2.72 5.30
CA ALA A 291 -6.29 -2.06 6.46
C ALA A 291 -5.17 -1.64 7.42
N THR A 292 -5.20 -0.40 7.86
CA THR A 292 -4.21 0.16 8.79
C THR A 292 -4.94 0.77 9.97
N THR A 293 -4.47 0.52 11.18
CA THR A 293 -4.98 1.19 12.40
C THR A 293 -4.01 2.29 12.81
N ILE A 294 -4.55 3.45 13.12
CA ILE A 294 -3.84 4.65 13.54
C ILE A 294 -4.24 4.94 14.97
N GLU A 295 -3.31 5.01 15.90
CA GLU A 295 -3.55 5.51 17.24
C GLU A 295 -3.37 7.03 17.28
N LYS A 296 -4.35 7.70 17.86
CA LYS A 296 -4.37 9.15 18.02
C LYS A 296 -3.87 9.48 19.43
N GLU A 297 -2.70 10.09 19.54
CA GLU A 297 -2.12 10.51 20.81
C GLU A 297 -2.55 11.93 21.22
N ILE A 298 -3.05 12.72 20.27
CA ILE A 298 -3.68 14.02 20.51
C ILE A 298 -4.94 14.14 19.64
N ASP A 299 -5.73 15.17 19.92
CA ASP A 299 -6.85 15.54 19.07
C ASP A 299 -6.33 16.04 17.71
N ILE A 300 -6.65 15.30 16.65
CA ILE A 300 -6.26 15.57 15.28
C ILE A 300 -7.51 15.76 14.42
N SER A 301 -7.53 16.81 13.60
CA SER A 301 -8.65 17.01 12.68
C SER A 301 -8.71 15.93 11.59
N GLY A 302 -9.92 15.62 11.11
CA GLY A 302 -10.07 14.65 9.99
C GLY A 302 -9.26 15.05 8.74
N ALA A 303 -9.10 16.35 8.49
CA ALA A 303 -8.26 16.83 7.38
C ALA A 303 -6.77 16.52 7.60
N ASP A 304 -6.23 16.78 8.79
CA ASP A 304 -4.84 16.46 9.12
C ASP A 304 -4.60 14.93 9.11
N LEU A 305 -5.62 14.14 9.51
CA LEU A 305 -5.56 12.68 9.44
C LEU A 305 -5.48 12.18 7.99
N VAL A 306 -6.30 12.73 7.09
CA VAL A 306 -6.26 12.39 5.65
C VAL A 306 -4.90 12.73 5.05
N ASP A 307 -4.37 13.92 5.34
CA ASP A 307 -3.05 14.35 4.88
C ASP A 307 -1.95 13.34 5.29
N GLN A 308 -1.96 12.91 6.55
CA GLN A 308 -0.98 11.94 7.05
C GLN A 308 -1.11 10.56 6.41
N VAL A 309 -2.35 10.12 6.14
CA VAL A 309 -2.61 8.85 5.43
C VAL A 309 -2.07 8.90 4.01
N LEU A 310 -2.31 9.99 3.29
CA LEU A 310 -1.81 10.16 1.92
C LEU A 310 -0.29 10.24 1.88
N GLN A 311 0.32 11.00 2.78
CA GLN A 311 1.79 11.09 2.89
C GLN A 311 2.42 9.72 3.16
N ARG A 312 1.88 8.96 4.12
CA ARG A 312 2.40 7.62 4.40
C ARG A 312 2.26 6.69 3.20
N THR A 313 1.19 6.82 2.44
CA THR A 313 0.93 5.93 1.29
C THR A 313 1.83 6.24 0.11
N TYR A 314 2.11 7.53 -0.13
CA TYR A 314 2.82 7.98 -1.34
C TYR A 314 4.19 8.61 -1.06
N GLY A 315 4.46 9.05 0.17
CA GLY A 315 5.71 9.73 0.51
C GLY A 315 6.96 8.84 0.43
N ASP A 316 6.82 7.53 0.53
CA ASP A 316 7.90 6.56 0.32
C ASP A 316 7.97 6.03 -1.14
N ALA A 317 7.06 6.47 -2.03
CA ALA A 317 7.00 6.00 -3.42
C ALA A 317 8.19 6.48 -4.27
N ASP A 318 8.83 7.59 -3.90
CA ASP A 318 10.04 8.12 -4.57
C ASP A 318 11.33 7.40 -4.13
N ALA A 319 11.25 6.44 -3.22
CA ALA A 319 12.39 5.67 -2.70
C ALA A 319 12.51 4.25 -3.32
N THR A 320 11.67 3.92 -4.27
CA THR A 320 11.70 2.68 -5.08
C THR A 320 11.70 2.99 -6.55
#